data_0935261463ccf5d5a5a779ab7dcc7284
#
_entry.id   0935261463ccf5d5a5a779ab7dcc7284
#
_cell.length_a   1.000
_cell.length_b   1.000
_cell.length_c   1.000
_cell.angle_alpha   90.00
_cell.angle_beta   90.00
_cell.angle_gamma   90.00
#
_symmetry.space_group_name_H-M   'P 1'
#
loop_
_entity.id
_entity.type
_entity.pdbx_description
1 polymer ?
#
loop_
_entity_poly.entity_id
_entity_poly.type
_entity_poly.pdbx_seq_one_letter_code
_entity_poly.pdbx_strand_id
1 'polypeptide(L)'
;MRLNWMYGALLATAFVAPSSAQISVYIGTPPPPIRYEECGPTPGPDFVWVDGYWEPVGPRYRWVRGRWDRPPYEGAYWSHPHYDHYREGWRMHEGHWDHEDHDNGHWRDHDHRDHHDHGHHDHGHDD
;
A
#
# COMPACT_ATOMS: atom_id res chain seq x y z
N MET A 1 26.26 11.72 66.91
CA MET A 1 25.95 12.11 65.53
C MET A 1 25.65 10.86 64.72
N ARG A 2 24.39 10.63 64.39
CA ARG A 2 23.96 9.48 63.59
C ARG A 2 23.63 9.97 62.20
N LEU A 3 24.45 9.59 61.24
CA LEU A 3 24.28 9.93 59.81
C LEU A 3 23.33 8.90 59.18
N ASN A 4 22.08 9.32 58.93
CA ASN A 4 21.10 8.53 58.23
C ASN A 4 21.36 8.64 56.72
N TRP A 5 21.83 7.58 56.09
CA TRP A 5 21.89 7.45 54.65
C TRP A 5 20.54 6.92 54.15
N MET A 6 19.77 7.82 53.55
CA MET A 6 18.59 7.43 52.79
C MET A 6 19.02 6.97 51.40
N TYR A 7 18.94 5.68 51.16
CA TYR A 7 19.03 5.09 49.81
C TYR A 7 17.76 5.39 49.06
N GLY A 8 17.77 6.35 48.16
CA GLY A 8 16.72 6.59 47.19
C GLY A 8 16.84 5.55 46.07
N ALA A 9 15.98 4.54 46.07
CA ALA A 9 15.85 3.61 44.97
C ALA A 9 15.10 4.28 43.80
N LEU A 10 15.86 4.60 42.75
CA LEU A 10 15.28 5.12 41.49
C LEU A 10 14.69 3.96 40.70
N LEU A 11 13.37 3.78 40.77
CA LEU A 11 12.64 2.84 39.92
C LEU A 11 12.52 3.41 38.50
N ALA A 12 13.41 2.98 37.62
CA ALA A 12 13.28 3.24 36.19
C ALA A 12 12.18 2.34 35.60
N THR A 13 10.98 2.89 35.41
CA THR A 13 9.92 2.24 34.65
C THR A 13 10.25 2.30 33.16
N ALA A 14 10.68 1.18 32.60
CA ALA A 14 10.84 1.03 31.17
C ALA A 14 9.44 0.98 30.51
N PHE A 15 9.08 2.02 29.77
CA PHE A 15 7.91 2.02 28.88
C PHE A 15 8.23 1.10 27.70
N VAL A 16 7.67 -0.10 27.72
CA VAL A 16 7.63 -0.98 26.55
C VAL A 16 6.51 -0.44 25.65
N ALA A 17 6.87 0.26 24.59
CA ALA A 17 5.91 0.63 23.55
C ALA A 17 5.40 -0.64 22.86
N PRO A 18 4.07 -0.81 22.67
CA PRO A 18 3.55 -1.92 21.91
C PRO A 18 4.03 -1.79 20.46
N SER A 19 4.90 -2.70 20.03
CA SER A 19 5.29 -2.85 18.65
C SER A 19 4.10 -3.44 17.91
N SER A 20 3.40 -2.64 17.09
CA SER A 20 2.37 -3.13 16.19
C SER A 20 3.05 -3.93 15.08
N ALA A 21 3.12 -5.24 15.25
CA ALA A 21 3.53 -6.13 14.19
C ALA A 21 2.47 -6.08 13.09
N GLN A 22 2.75 -5.44 11.97
CA GLN A 22 1.90 -5.51 10.78
C GLN A 22 2.01 -6.94 10.22
N ILE A 23 0.94 -7.69 10.37
CA ILE A 23 0.85 -9.04 9.80
C ILE A 23 0.52 -8.87 8.32
N SER A 24 1.48 -9.14 7.45
CA SER A 24 1.26 -9.19 6.01
C SER A 24 0.69 -10.56 5.63
N VAL A 25 -0.47 -10.57 5.00
CA VAL A 25 -1.12 -11.80 4.50
C VAL A 25 -0.76 -11.99 3.04
N TYR A 26 -0.19 -13.15 2.71
CA TYR A 26 0.13 -13.54 1.34
C TYR A 26 -0.75 -14.71 0.90
N ILE A 27 -1.28 -14.63 -0.32
CA ILE A 27 -2.12 -15.66 -0.92
C ILE A 27 -1.37 -16.28 -2.09
N GLY A 28 -1.27 -17.61 -2.12
CA GLY A 28 -0.53 -18.34 -3.14
C GLY A 28 -1.16 -18.31 -4.53
N THR A 29 -2.46 -18.01 -4.63
CA THR A 29 -3.18 -17.89 -5.90
C THR A 29 -3.38 -16.43 -6.28
N PRO A 30 -3.32 -16.08 -7.59
CA PRO A 30 -3.60 -14.71 -8.02
C PRO A 30 -5.04 -14.29 -7.70
N PRO A 31 -5.28 -12.98 -7.49
CA PRO A 31 -6.63 -12.46 -7.33
C PRO A 31 -7.45 -12.74 -8.61
N PRO A 32 -8.75 -13.04 -8.48
CA PRO A 32 -9.62 -13.17 -9.64
C PRO A 32 -9.72 -11.84 -10.41
N PRO A 33 -10.15 -11.87 -11.68
CA PRO A 33 -10.41 -10.67 -12.45
C PRO A 33 -11.39 -9.73 -11.74
N ILE A 34 -11.15 -8.43 -11.84
CA ILE A 34 -12.03 -7.39 -11.27
C ILE A 34 -13.43 -7.54 -11.88
N ARG A 35 -14.45 -7.39 -11.04
CA ARG A 35 -15.85 -7.34 -11.47
C ARG A 35 -16.24 -5.89 -11.72
N TYR A 36 -16.82 -5.65 -12.89
CA TYR A 36 -17.45 -4.36 -13.17
C TYR A 36 -18.84 -4.35 -12.57
N GLU A 37 -19.12 -3.34 -11.76
CA GLU A 37 -20.44 -3.12 -11.17
C GLU A 37 -20.99 -1.79 -11.71
N GLU A 38 -22.28 -1.79 -12.01
CA GLU A 38 -22.97 -0.54 -12.32
C GLU A 38 -23.15 0.25 -11.03
N CYS A 39 -22.56 1.44 -10.97
CA CYS A 39 -22.86 2.39 -9.91
C CYS A 39 -24.30 2.89 -10.13
N GLY A 40 -25.20 2.53 -9.25
CA GLY A 40 -26.54 3.08 -9.25
C GLY A 40 -26.53 4.62 -9.14
N PRO A 41 -27.70 5.27 -9.11
CA PRO A 41 -27.79 6.72 -9.00
C PRO A 41 -27.04 7.23 -7.77
N THR A 42 -26.33 8.36 -7.93
CA THR A 42 -25.63 8.98 -6.81
C THR A 42 -26.62 9.46 -5.74
N PRO A 43 -26.32 9.28 -4.45
CA PRO A 43 -27.11 9.84 -3.36
C PRO A 43 -27.04 11.37 -3.27
N GLY A 44 -26.01 11.98 -3.87
CA GLY A 44 -25.81 13.44 -3.86
C GLY A 44 -24.49 13.87 -4.49
N PRO A 45 -24.26 15.18 -4.65
CA PRO A 45 -23.09 15.72 -5.34
C PRO A 45 -21.76 15.46 -4.59
N ASP A 46 -21.83 15.26 -3.27
CA ASP A 46 -20.65 15.09 -2.42
C ASP A 46 -20.24 13.60 -2.29
N PHE A 47 -20.83 12.71 -3.09
CA PHE A 47 -20.52 11.30 -3.04
C PHE A 47 -19.61 10.89 -4.19
N VAL A 48 -18.66 10.03 -3.90
CA VAL A 48 -17.74 9.42 -4.85
C VAL A 48 -18.01 7.92 -4.87
N TRP A 49 -18.02 7.32 -6.05
CA TRP A 49 -18.12 5.88 -6.19
C TRP A 49 -16.79 5.24 -5.81
N VAL A 50 -16.84 4.33 -4.84
CA VAL A 50 -15.74 3.45 -4.45
C VAL A 50 -16.01 2.10 -5.08
N ASP A 51 -15.18 1.71 -6.05
CA ASP A 51 -15.33 0.45 -6.76
C ASP A 51 -15.18 -0.75 -5.83
N GLY A 52 -15.85 -1.84 -6.22
CA GLY A 52 -15.69 -3.11 -5.54
C GLY A 52 -14.28 -3.68 -5.74
N TYR A 53 -13.90 -4.56 -4.86
CA TYR A 53 -12.59 -5.21 -4.87
C TYR A 53 -12.61 -6.61 -4.28
N TRP A 54 -11.58 -7.38 -4.57
CA TRP A 54 -11.39 -8.68 -3.94
C TRP A 54 -10.65 -8.51 -2.61
N GLU A 55 -11.24 -8.97 -1.53
CA GLU A 55 -10.65 -8.99 -0.19
C GLU A 55 -10.08 -10.37 0.13
N PRO A 56 -8.86 -10.48 0.69
CA PRO A 56 -8.33 -11.75 1.13
C PRO A 56 -9.06 -12.25 2.39
N VAL A 57 -9.56 -13.48 2.34
CA VAL A 57 -10.19 -14.16 3.47
C VAL A 57 -9.56 -15.54 3.62
N GLY A 58 -8.56 -15.65 4.46
CA GLY A 58 -7.72 -16.85 4.55
C GLY A 58 -7.03 -17.12 3.20
N PRO A 59 -7.10 -18.36 2.67
CA PRO A 59 -6.49 -18.70 1.38
C PRO A 59 -7.36 -18.34 0.16
N ARG A 60 -8.46 -17.65 0.35
CA ARG A 60 -9.46 -17.35 -0.69
C ARG A 60 -9.69 -15.86 -0.82
N TYR A 61 -10.44 -15.49 -1.87
CA TYR A 61 -10.87 -14.12 -2.13
C TYR A 61 -12.39 -14.01 -1.96
N ARG A 62 -12.83 -12.90 -1.39
CA ARG A 62 -14.23 -12.51 -1.29
C ARG A 62 -14.43 -11.19 -2.01
N TRP A 63 -15.47 -11.08 -2.82
CA TRP A 63 -15.81 -9.82 -3.45
C TRP A 63 -16.49 -8.88 -2.46
N VAL A 64 -15.95 -7.69 -2.30
CA VAL A 64 -16.56 -6.56 -1.61
C VAL A 64 -17.18 -5.66 -2.67
N ARG A 65 -18.48 -5.41 -2.57
CA ARG A 65 -19.22 -4.61 -3.55
C ARG A 65 -18.83 -3.15 -3.48
N GLY A 66 -18.89 -2.49 -4.63
CA GLY A 66 -18.76 -1.03 -4.71
C GLY A 66 -19.88 -0.31 -3.97
N ARG A 67 -19.60 0.92 -3.56
CA ARG A 67 -20.54 1.76 -2.84
C ARG A 67 -20.27 3.24 -3.08
N TRP A 68 -21.30 4.04 -2.86
CA TRP A 68 -21.12 5.49 -2.75
C TRP A 68 -20.60 5.83 -1.36
N ASP A 69 -19.56 6.67 -1.30
CA ASP A 69 -18.96 7.11 -0.05
C ASP A 69 -18.65 8.60 -0.10
N ARG A 70 -18.59 9.26 1.06
CA ARG A 70 -18.22 10.67 1.15
C ARG A 70 -16.73 10.79 1.38
N PRO A 71 -16.01 11.58 0.55
CA PRO A 71 -14.64 11.94 0.83
C PRO A 71 -14.52 12.58 2.22
N PRO A 72 -13.48 12.26 2.99
CA PRO A 72 -13.31 12.79 4.34
C PRO A 72 -12.93 14.27 4.37
N TYR A 73 -12.48 14.83 3.24
CA TYR A 73 -12.12 16.25 3.06
C TYR A 73 -12.28 16.63 1.59
N GLU A 74 -12.31 17.94 1.33
CA GLU A 74 -12.40 18.47 -0.03
C GLU A 74 -11.13 18.14 -0.84
N GLY A 75 -11.31 17.69 -2.09
CA GLY A 75 -10.21 17.27 -2.97
C GLY A 75 -9.67 15.87 -2.69
N ALA A 76 -10.25 15.12 -1.76
CA ALA A 76 -9.87 13.73 -1.57
C ALA A 76 -10.33 12.86 -2.75
N TYR A 77 -9.46 12.00 -3.23
CA TYR A 77 -9.80 10.97 -4.20
C TYR A 77 -9.52 9.57 -3.64
N TRP A 78 -10.24 8.59 -4.16
CA TRP A 78 -10.08 7.21 -3.72
C TRP A 78 -8.95 6.51 -4.47
N SER A 79 -7.92 6.09 -3.73
CA SER A 79 -6.87 5.21 -4.23
C SER A 79 -7.34 3.77 -4.12
N HIS A 80 -7.43 3.07 -5.26
CA HIS A 80 -8.00 1.72 -5.32
C HIS A 80 -7.12 0.69 -4.64
N PRO A 81 -7.72 -0.34 -3.99
CA PRO A 81 -6.98 -1.50 -3.54
C PRO A 81 -6.34 -2.21 -4.74
N HIS A 82 -5.11 -2.67 -4.55
CA HIS A 82 -4.40 -3.42 -5.59
C HIS A 82 -3.60 -4.57 -4.98
N TYR A 83 -3.17 -5.50 -5.83
CA TYR A 83 -2.38 -6.65 -5.43
C TYR A 83 -1.03 -6.63 -6.12
N ASP A 84 0.01 -6.81 -5.32
CA ASP A 84 1.37 -7.03 -5.80
C ASP A 84 1.77 -8.48 -5.64
N HIS A 85 2.55 -8.97 -6.60
CA HIS A 85 3.09 -10.31 -6.56
C HIS A 85 4.50 -10.32 -5.96
N TYR A 86 4.63 -11.01 -4.84
CA TYR A 86 5.90 -11.23 -4.14
C TYR A 86 6.32 -12.69 -4.24
N ARG A 87 7.51 -12.99 -3.78
CA ARG A 87 8.02 -14.37 -3.73
C ARG A 87 7.16 -15.29 -2.86
N GLU A 88 6.57 -14.75 -1.82
CA GLU A 88 5.72 -15.44 -0.85
C GLU A 88 4.26 -15.59 -1.35
N GLY A 89 3.88 -14.87 -2.40
CA GLY A 89 2.53 -14.87 -2.95
C GLY A 89 2.01 -13.45 -3.25
N TRP A 90 0.71 -13.34 -3.38
CA TRP A 90 0.01 -12.09 -3.64
C TRP A 90 -0.37 -11.39 -2.34
N ARG A 91 0.01 -10.12 -2.23
CA ARG A 91 -0.31 -9.26 -1.10
C ARG A 91 -1.19 -8.12 -1.54
N MET A 92 -2.28 -7.89 -0.78
CA MET A 92 -3.17 -6.77 -0.99
C MET A 92 -2.61 -5.50 -0.35
N HIS A 93 -2.69 -4.41 -1.08
CA HIS A 93 -2.58 -3.05 -0.58
C HIS A 93 -3.99 -2.45 -0.48
N GLU A 94 -4.36 -2.01 0.71
CA GLU A 94 -5.69 -1.49 0.99
C GLU A 94 -5.92 -0.16 0.28
N GLY A 95 -7.16 0.04 -0.19
CA GLY A 95 -7.56 1.34 -0.71
C GLY A 95 -7.67 2.38 0.40
N HIS A 96 -7.40 3.61 0.06
CA HIS A 96 -7.45 4.74 0.99
C HIS A 96 -7.81 6.05 0.28
N TRP A 97 -8.19 7.05 1.06
CA TRP A 97 -8.39 8.40 0.57
C TRP A 97 -7.06 9.13 0.52
N ASP A 98 -6.78 9.77 -0.62
CA ASP A 98 -5.54 10.49 -0.86
C ASP A 98 -5.81 11.92 -1.35
N HIS A 99 -4.78 12.78 -1.36
CA HIS A 99 -4.83 14.16 -1.85
C HIS A 99 -4.36 14.25 -3.31
N GLU A 100 -4.88 15.21 -4.06
CA GLU A 100 -4.45 15.47 -5.45
C GLU A 100 -2.98 15.94 -5.58
N ASP A 101 -2.38 16.40 -4.48
CA ASP A 101 -1.04 16.99 -4.47
C ASP A 101 0.12 15.97 -4.47
N HIS A 102 -0.16 14.71 -4.67
CA HIS A 102 0.93 13.76 -4.84
C HIS A 102 1.56 13.92 -6.22
N ASP A 103 2.69 14.62 -6.19
CA ASP A 103 3.70 14.60 -7.22
C ASP A 103 3.84 13.18 -7.79
N ASN A 104 3.30 12.97 -8.98
CA ASN A 104 3.27 11.67 -9.68
C ASN A 104 4.68 11.19 -10.10
N GLY A 105 5.73 11.67 -9.42
CA GLY A 105 7.12 11.31 -9.68
C GLY A 105 7.45 9.85 -9.37
N HIS A 106 6.70 9.21 -8.48
CA HIS A 106 7.09 7.88 -8.00
C HIS A 106 6.72 6.72 -8.94
N TRP A 107 5.78 6.90 -9.84
CA TRP A 107 5.34 5.84 -10.77
C TRP A 107 6.13 5.77 -12.08
N ARG A 108 7.02 6.74 -12.35
CA ARG A 108 7.79 6.79 -13.59
C ARG A 108 9.13 6.08 -13.54
N ASP A 109 9.62 5.69 -12.36
CA ASP A 109 10.98 5.17 -12.22
C ASP A 109 11.11 3.64 -12.38
N HIS A 110 10.01 2.92 -12.59
CA HIS A 110 10.10 1.46 -12.72
C HIS A 110 10.18 0.93 -14.15
N ASP A 111 10.03 1.78 -15.18
CA ASP A 111 9.94 1.33 -16.57
C ASP A 111 11.19 1.58 -17.43
N HIS A 112 12.30 2.08 -16.86
CA HIS A 112 13.48 2.43 -17.66
C HIS A 112 14.80 1.83 -17.17
N ARG A 113 14.79 0.55 -16.85
CA ARG A 113 16.05 -0.14 -16.60
C ARG A 113 16.11 -1.49 -17.29
N ASP A 114 16.05 -1.50 -18.61
CA ASP A 114 16.54 -2.65 -19.41
C ASP A 114 16.72 -2.27 -20.88
N HIS A 115 17.68 -1.38 -21.15
CA HIS A 115 18.32 -1.32 -22.47
C HIS A 115 19.74 -0.85 -22.30
N HIS A 116 20.57 -1.73 -21.80
CA HIS A 116 22.00 -1.64 -22.10
C HIS A 116 22.25 -2.32 -23.43
N ASP A 117 22.22 -1.51 -24.46
CA ASP A 117 22.71 -1.88 -25.75
C ASP A 117 24.26 -1.93 -25.71
N HIS A 118 24.77 -3.15 -25.80
CA HIS A 118 26.18 -3.39 -26.02
C HIS A 118 26.47 -3.35 -27.52
N GLY A 119 26.64 -2.16 -28.04
CA GLY A 119 27.18 -1.95 -29.40
C GLY A 119 28.69 -1.80 -29.38
N HIS A 120 29.41 -2.90 -29.27
CA HIS A 120 30.80 -2.94 -29.70
C HIS A 120 30.84 -3.16 -31.20
N HIS A 121 31.28 -2.17 -31.93
CA HIS A 121 31.87 -2.38 -33.27
C HIS A 121 33.19 -1.67 -33.35
N ASP A 122 34.16 -2.48 -33.06
CA ASP A 122 35.53 -2.31 -33.45
C ASP A 122 35.66 -2.72 -34.92
N HIS A 123 36.07 -1.82 -35.77
CA HIS A 123 36.60 -2.14 -37.07
C HIS A 123 37.81 -1.27 -37.34
N GLY A 124 38.94 -1.83 -36.98
CA GLY A 124 40.18 -1.44 -37.61
C GLY A 124 40.16 -1.84 -39.07
N HIS A 125 40.67 -1.00 -39.92
CA HIS A 125 41.15 -1.36 -41.23
C HIS A 125 42.42 -0.62 -41.49
N ASP A 126 43.43 -1.47 -41.59
CA ASP A 126 44.68 -1.17 -42.25
C ASP A 126 44.48 -1.10 -43.78
N ASP A 127 45.10 -0.20 -44.39
CA ASP A 127 45.92 -0.13 -45.59
C ASP A 127 45.90 1.24 -46.23
#